data_b3cf42be2b88cfbf603b8b201472b298
#
_entry.id   b3cf42be2b88cfbf603b8b201472b298
#
_cell.length_a   1.000
_cell.length_b   1.000
_cell.length_c   1.000
_cell.angle_alpha   90.00
_cell.angle_beta   90.00
_cell.angle_gamma   90.00
#
_symmetry.space_group_name_H-M   'P 1'
#
loop_
_entity.id
_entity.type
_entity.pdbx_description
1 polymer ?
#
loop_
_entity_poly.entity_id
_entity_poly.type
_entity_poly.pdbx_seq_one_letter_code
_entity_poly.pdbx_strand_id
1 'polypeptide(L)'
;MGASEAGFNGMNIIRAGHTPTQMSIRLDRTTAVLDENGRPVEPGSGDIGMLARSGHIALGYYKDEKKTRETFREYDGVRYSIPGDLARVETDGTVTVLGRGSTSINSGGEKIFPDEVEAAVRAHPDVVDALVLGVPDEQWGQRVAAIVVRAPGSEVGLADLNRTARQPIAGYKVP
;
A
#
# COMPACT_ATOMS: atom_id res chain seq x y z
N MET A 1 -0.01 11.72 4.99
CA MET A 1 -0.60 11.13 3.78
C MET A 1 -1.91 11.85 3.45
N GLY A 2 -2.22 12.03 2.20
CA GLY A 2 -3.46 12.64 1.74
C GLY A 2 -3.73 12.30 0.29
N ALA A 3 -4.98 12.49 -0.15
CA ALA A 3 -5.42 12.35 -1.52
C ALA A 3 -6.28 13.54 -1.89
N SER A 4 -6.32 13.92 -3.18
CA SER A 4 -7.13 15.05 -3.65
C SER A 4 -8.61 14.88 -3.33
N GLU A 5 -9.08 13.66 -3.36
CA GLU A 5 -10.47 13.25 -3.09
C GLU A 5 -10.82 13.20 -1.59
N ALA A 6 -9.82 12.96 -0.75
CA ALA A 6 -10.01 12.70 0.69
C ALA A 6 -9.35 13.77 1.57
N GLY A 7 -8.48 14.62 1.02
CA GLY A 7 -7.69 15.54 1.83
C GLY A 7 -6.66 14.81 2.70
N PHE A 8 -6.55 15.21 3.97
CA PHE A 8 -5.58 14.62 4.90
C PHE A 8 -6.15 13.38 5.59
N ASN A 9 -5.50 12.23 5.44
CA ASN A 9 -5.94 10.94 6.01
C ASN A 9 -5.21 10.56 7.30
N GLY A 10 -4.01 11.03 7.50
CA GLY A 10 -3.22 10.70 8.67
C GLY A 10 -1.77 11.13 8.55
N MET A 11 -1.05 11.02 9.65
CA MET A 11 0.33 11.50 9.78
C MET A 11 1.21 10.40 10.38
N ASN A 12 2.43 10.31 9.88
CA ASN A 12 3.51 9.59 10.54
C ASN A 12 4.54 10.59 11.08
N ILE A 13 5.01 10.37 12.29
CA ILE A 13 6.10 11.12 12.90
C ILE A 13 7.35 10.26 12.84
N ILE A 14 8.23 10.57 11.87
CA ILE A 14 9.50 9.86 11.71
C ILE A 14 10.54 10.55 12.61
N ARG A 15 11.14 9.79 13.52
CA ARG A 15 12.24 10.28 14.35
C ARG A 15 13.55 10.25 13.56
N ALA A 16 14.44 11.20 13.81
CA ALA A 16 15.75 11.24 13.20
C ALA A 16 16.51 9.91 13.43
N GLY A 17 17.09 9.36 12.37
CA GLY A 17 17.82 8.09 12.40
C GLY A 17 16.94 6.84 12.20
N HIS A 18 15.63 6.98 11.99
CA HIS A 18 14.75 5.87 11.69
C HIS A 18 14.09 6.08 10.32
N THR A 19 14.38 5.19 9.38
CA THR A 19 13.70 5.16 8.07
C THR A 19 12.69 4.03 8.11
N PRO A 20 11.38 4.31 8.15
CA PRO A 20 10.38 3.26 8.13
C PRO A 20 10.42 2.55 6.77
N THR A 21 10.38 1.23 6.79
CA THR A 21 10.33 0.37 5.60
C THR A 21 8.96 0.39 4.92
N GLN A 22 7.91 0.75 5.67
CA GLN A 22 6.53 0.88 5.16
C GLN A 22 5.89 2.16 5.68
N MET A 23 4.93 2.69 4.91
CA MET A 23 4.16 3.85 5.33
C MET A 23 3.15 3.45 6.40
N SER A 24 3.47 3.75 7.66
CA SER A 24 2.57 3.60 8.79
C SER A 24 2.04 4.97 9.22
N ILE A 25 0.73 5.10 9.41
CA ILE A 25 0.07 6.35 9.80
C ILE A 25 -0.85 6.12 11.00
N ARG A 26 -1.05 7.17 11.80
CA ARG A 26 -2.16 7.23 12.74
C ARG A 26 -3.34 7.94 12.09
N LEU A 27 -4.50 7.29 12.15
CA LEU A 27 -5.72 7.85 11.58
C LEU A 27 -6.27 8.97 12.46
N ASP A 28 -6.93 9.93 11.84
CA ASP A 28 -7.80 10.87 12.54
C ASP A 28 -9.21 10.26 12.72
N ARG A 29 -10.10 11.01 13.40
CA ARG A 29 -11.46 10.54 13.70
C ARG A 29 -12.37 10.38 12.49
N THR A 30 -11.97 10.91 11.34
CA THR A 30 -12.76 10.90 10.12
C THR A 30 -12.23 9.89 9.09
N THR A 31 -11.15 9.20 9.44
CA THR A 31 -10.49 8.22 8.58
C THR A 31 -10.64 6.82 9.17
N ALA A 32 -10.95 5.84 8.33
CA ALA A 32 -11.11 4.44 8.69
C ALA A 32 -10.49 3.53 7.63
N VAL A 33 -10.27 2.27 7.97
CA VAL A 33 -10.01 1.19 7.01
C VAL A 33 -11.26 0.34 7.00
N LEU A 34 -11.89 0.20 5.82
CA LEU A 34 -13.17 -0.49 5.65
C LEU A 34 -12.99 -1.74 4.80
N ASP A 35 -13.69 -2.81 5.14
CA ASP A 35 -13.83 -4.00 4.31
C ASP A 35 -14.69 -3.72 3.06
N GLU A 36 -14.93 -4.72 2.24
CA GLU A 36 -15.77 -4.61 1.04
C GLU A 36 -17.25 -4.29 1.34
N ASN A 37 -17.72 -4.59 2.55
CA ASN A 37 -19.07 -4.34 3.02
C ASN A 37 -19.21 -2.98 3.73
N GLY A 38 -18.12 -2.21 3.83
CA GLY A 38 -18.09 -0.92 4.51
C GLY A 38 -17.97 -1.01 6.02
N ARG A 39 -17.59 -2.17 6.58
CA ARG A 39 -17.36 -2.35 8.00
C ARG A 39 -15.92 -2.05 8.34
N PRO A 40 -15.64 -1.44 9.51
CA PRO A 40 -14.28 -1.22 9.97
C PRO A 40 -13.50 -2.54 10.09
N VAL A 41 -12.26 -2.55 9.59
CA VAL A 41 -11.33 -3.66 9.77
C VAL A 41 -10.85 -3.70 11.21
N GLU A 42 -10.93 -4.87 11.85
CA GLU A 42 -10.50 -5.07 13.23
C GLU A 42 -8.98 -4.95 13.37
N PRO A 43 -8.48 -4.19 14.37
CA PRO A 43 -7.05 -4.07 14.63
C PRO A 43 -6.39 -5.44 14.88
N GLY A 44 -5.29 -5.71 14.17
CA GLY A 44 -4.52 -6.94 14.32
C GLY A 44 -5.13 -8.18 13.70
N SER A 45 -6.26 -8.09 12.97
CA SER A 45 -6.86 -9.22 12.26
C SER A 45 -5.98 -9.74 11.11
N GLY A 46 -5.13 -8.87 10.55
CA GLY A 46 -4.38 -9.14 9.33
C GLY A 46 -5.17 -8.86 8.05
N ASP A 47 -6.45 -8.55 8.15
CA ASP A 47 -7.31 -8.26 7.01
C ASP A 47 -6.88 -6.96 6.32
N ILE A 48 -7.07 -6.94 5.00
CA ILE A 48 -6.81 -5.78 4.17
C ILE A 48 -8.13 -5.12 3.82
N GLY A 49 -8.20 -3.81 4.09
CA GLY A 49 -9.35 -2.99 3.74
C GLY A 49 -8.97 -1.78 2.88
N MET A 50 -9.97 -1.00 2.53
CA MET A 50 -9.84 0.24 1.79
C MET A 50 -9.69 1.41 2.76
N LEU A 51 -8.69 2.27 2.55
CA LEU A 51 -8.56 3.51 3.30
C LEU A 51 -9.70 4.45 2.89
N ALA A 52 -10.51 4.85 3.86
CA ALA A 52 -11.75 5.61 3.66
C ALA A 52 -11.74 6.87 4.53
N ARG A 53 -12.27 7.97 4.01
CA ARG A 53 -12.44 9.21 4.74
C ARG A 53 -13.86 9.72 4.67
N SER A 54 -14.40 10.15 5.82
CA SER A 54 -15.72 10.78 5.95
C SER A 54 -15.59 12.28 6.30
N GLY A 55 -16.72 12.95 6.49
CA GLY A 55 -16.78 14.35 6.90
C GLY A 55 -16.64 15.32 5.72
N HIS A 56 -15.71 16.27 5.80
CA HIS A 56 -15.49 17.26 4.74
C HIS A 56 -14.70 16.63 3.57
N ILE A 57 -15.43 16.00 2.67
CA ILE A 57 -14.92 15.38 1.44
C ILE A 57 -15.54 16.02 0.21
N ALA A 58 -14.92 15.87 -0.96
CA ALA A 58 -15.44 16.40 -2.22
C ALA A 58 -16.82 15.85 -2.55
N LEU A 59 -17.62 16.62 -3.28
CA LEU A 59 -18.94 16.19 -3.74
C LEU A 59 -18.86 15.11 -4.83
N GLY A 60 -17.80 15.14 -5.63
CA GLY A 60 -17.57 14.20 -6.71
C GLY A 60 -16.59 14.73 -7.74
N TYR A 61 -16.48 14.01 -8.85
CA TYR A 61 -15.72 14.44 -10.02
C TYR A 61 -16.61 15.23 -10.98
N TYR A 62 -16.08 16.31 -11.52
CA TYR A 62 -16.82 17.13 -12.48
C TYR A 62 -17.14 16.35 -13.75
N LYS A 63 -18.43 16.26 -14.09
CA LYS A 63 -18.95 15.52 -15.25
C LYS A 63 -18.57 14.05 -15.36
N ASP A 64 -18.19 13.42 -14.25
CA ASP A 64 -17.86 11.98 -14.19
C ASP A 64 -18.63 11.31 -13.03
N GLU A 65 -19.89 11.00 -13.29
CA GLU A 65 -20.76 10.34 -12.32
C GLU A 65 -20.33 8.92 -12.02
N LYS A 66 -19.75 8.21 -13.00
CA LYS A 66 -19.27 6.84 -12.82
C LYS A 66 -18.14 6.82 -11.79
N LYS A 67 -17.09 7.59 -12.01
CA LYS A 67 -15.97 7.70 -11.09
C LYS A 67 -16.39 8.26 -9.73
N THR A 68 -17.37 9.18 -9.72
CA THR A 68 -17.93 9.71 -8.47
C THR A 68 -18.55 8.60 -7.64
N ARG A 69 -19.42 7.76 -8.21
CA ARG A 69 -20.04 6.63 -7.50
C ARG A 69 -19.02 5.56 -7.06
N GLU A 70 -18.01 5.31 -7.86
CA GLU A 70 -16.96 4.35 -7.53
C GLU A 70 -16.09 4.82 -6.36
N THR A 71 -15.83 6.12 -6.26
CA THR A 71 -14.94 6.71 -5.25
C THR A 71 -15.68 7.14 -3.98
N PHE A 72 -16.89 7.73 -4.14
CA PHE A 72 -17.67 8.23 -3.01
C PHE A 72 -18.83 7.29 -2.72
N ARG A 73 -18.70 6.49 -1.68
CA ARG A 73 -19.67 5.45 -1.29
C ARG A 73 -20.31 5.80 0.04
N GLU A 74 -21.52 5.29 0.25
CA GLU A 74 -22.23 5.45 1.51
C GLU A 74 -22.39 4.08 2.19
N TYR A 75 -22.06 4.03 3.47
CA TYR A 75 -22.24 2.88 4.33
C TYR A 75 -22.86 3.35 5.64
N ASP A 76 -23.96 2.73 6.06
CA ASP A 76 -24.71 3.04 7.29
C ASP A 76 -25.03 4.55 7.46
N GLY A 77 -25.40 5.22 6.36
CA GLY A 77 -25.72 6.65 6.35
C GLY A 77 -24.50 7.58 6.42
N VAL A 78 -23.30 7.06 6.39
CA VAL A 78 -22.05 7.85 6.36
C VAL A 78 -21.43 7.79 4.97
N ARG A 79 -21.17 8.97 4.42
CA ARG A 79 -20.53 9.09 3.10
C ARG A 79 -19.02 9.13 3.25
N TYR A 80 -18.34 8.26 2.50
CA TYR A 80 -16.90 8.11 2.48
C TYR A 80 -16.31 8.42 1.11
N SER A 81 -15.12 9.02 1.10
CA SER A 81 -14.20 9.03 -0.05
C SER A 81 -13.24 7.85 0.07
N ILE A 82 -13.21 6.98 -0.96
CA ILE A 82 -12.41 5.76 -1.02
C ILE A 82 -11.60 5.78 -2.32
N PRO A 83 -10.45 6.46 -2.36
CA PRO A 83 -9.68 6.65 -3.61
C PRO A 83 -8.94 5.40 -4.10
N GLY A 84 -9.04 4.27 -3.37
CA GLY A 84 -8.50 2.97 -3.77
C GLY A 84 -7.17 2.61 -3.12
N ASP A 85 -6.74 3.36 -2.11
CA ASP A 85 -5.60 2.98 -1.29
C ASP A 85 -5.99 1.82 -0.36
N LEU A 86 -5.19 0.77 -0.33
CA LEU A 86 -5.37 -0.39 0.55
C LEU A 86 -4.51 -0.27 1.79
N ALA A 87 -5.02 -0.78 2.89
CA ALA A 87 -4.36 -0.67 4.17
C ALA A 87 -4.71 -1.83 5.10
N ARG A 88 -3.87 -2.04 6.11
CA ARG A 88 -4.08 -2.97 7.22
C ARG A 88 -4.01 -2.22 8.54
N VAL A 89 -4.85 -2.60 9.49
CA VAL A 89 -4.84 -2.04 10.84
C VAL A 89 -4.01 -2.93 11.74
N GLU A 90 -2.95 -2.36 12.31
CA GLU A 90 -2.05 -3.07 13.21
C GLU A 90 -2.67 -3.21 14.61
N THR A 91 -2.13 -4.09 15.46
CA THR A 91 -2.62 -4.34 16.82
C THR A 91 -2.63 -3.11 17.72
N ASP A 92 -1.75 -2.14 17.47
CA ASP A 92 -1.66 -0.88 18.22
C ASP A 92 -2.57 0.22 17.64
N GLY A 93 -3.40 -0.11 16.64
CA GLY A 93 -4.30 0.81 15.95
C GLY A 93 -3.61 1.73 14.93
N THR A 94 -2.31 1.58 14.70
CA THR A 94 -1.67 2.22 13.55
C THR A 94 -2.10 1.55 12.25
N VAL A 95 -1.98 2.25 11.15
CA VAL A 95 -2.38 1.74 9.83
C VAL A 95 -1.18 1.70 8.92
N THR A 96 -0.90 0.50 8.41
CA THR A 96 0.09 0.28 7.36
C THR A 96 -0.59 0.44 6.00
N VAL A 97 -0.16 1.43 5.23
CA VAL A 97 -0.64 1.64 3.86
C VAL A 97 0.14 0.73 2.92
N LEU A 98 -0.60 -0.07 2.15
CA LEU A 98 -0.04 -1.10 1.26
C LEU A 98 0.10 -0.63 -0.20
N GLY A 99 -0.43 0.56 -0.51
CA GLY A 99 -0.47 1.10 -1.86
C GLY A 99 -1.84 1.01 -2.52
N ARG A 100 -1.91 1.31 -3.81
CA ARG A 100 -3.18 1.29 -4.55
C ARG A 100 -3.53 -0.11 -5.02
N GLY A 101 -4.78 -0.49 -4.84
CA GLY A 101 -5.29 -1.78 -5.30
C GLY A 101 -5.14 -2.00 -6.81
N SER A 102 -5.19 -0.91 -7.61
CA SER A 102 -5.02 -0.95 -9.07
C SER A 102 -3.57 -1.28 -9.53
N THR A 103 -2.58 -1.11 -8.65
CA THR A 103 -1.18 -1.41 -8.94
C THR A 103 -0.72 -2.74 -8.34
N SER A 104 -1.60 -3.44 -7.61
CA SER A 104 -1.25 -4.73 -7.04
C SER A 104 -0.93 -5.76 -8.12
N ILE A 105 0.10 -6.56 -7.88
CA ILE A 105 0.52 -7.68 -8.73
C ILE A 105 -0.28 -8.90 -8.30
N ASN A 106 -0.91 -9.58 -9.26
CA ASN A 106 -1.67 -10.80 -8.98
C ASN A 106 -0.86 -12.01 -9.44
N SER A 107 -0.18 -12.65 -8.51
CA SER A 107 0.70 -13.80 -8.77
C SER A 107 0.11 -15.06 -8.13
N GLY A 108 -0.34 -16.01 -8.95
CA GLY A 108 -0.92 -17.27 -8.46
C GLY A 108 -2.16 -17.12 -7.57
N GLY A 109 -2.92 -16.03 -7.73
CA GLY A 109 -4.07 -15.71 -6.87
C GLY A 109 -3.73 -14.85 -5.64
N GLU A 110 -2.44 -14.66 -5.36
CA GLU A 110 -2.00 -13.80 -4.26
C GLU A 110 -1.85 -12.34 -4.71
N LYS A 111 -2.32 -11.40 -3.88
CA LYS A 111 -2.10 -9.97 -4.11
C LYS A 111 -0.79 -9.53 -3.49
N ILE A 112 0.12 -9.03 -4.34
CA ILE A 112 1.41 -8.50 -3.92
C ILE A 112 1.43 -7.00 -4.19
N PHE A 113 1.81 -6.24 -3.18
CA PHE A 113 1.86 -4.78 -3.27
C PHE A 113 3.28 -4.33 -3.62
N PRO A 114 3.47 -3.62 -4.75
CA PRO A 114 4.78 -3.13 -5.16
C PRO A 114 5.52 -2.38 -4.07
N ASP A 115 4.84 -1.47 -3.36
CA ASP A 115 5.44 -0.63 -2.31
C ASP A 115 6.07 -1.45 -1.17
N GLU A 116 5.44 -2.59 -0.79
CA GLU A 116 5.96 -3.52 0.22
C GLU A 116 7.26 -4.17 -0.26
N VAL A 117 7.28 -4.62 -1.50
CA VAL A 117 8.45 -5.28 -2.10
C VAL A 117 9.59 -4.29 -2.35
N GLU A 118 9.27 -3.10 -2.84
CA GLU A 118 10.23 -2.00 -3.02
C GLU A 118 10.91 -1.64 -1.71
N ALA A 119 10.12 -1.50 -0.62
CA ALA A 119 10.66 -1.23 0.70
C ALA A 119 11.61 -2.35 1.18
N ALA A 120 11.26 -3.61 0.93
CA ALA A 120 12.09 -4.76 1.28
C ALA A 120 13.40 -4.79 0.47
N VAL A 121 13.36 -4.44 -0.81
CA VAL A 121 14.57 -4.37 -1.67
C VAL A 121 15.44 -3.16 -1.28
N ARG A 122 14.84 -1.99 -1.01
CA ARG A 122 15.55 -0.78 -0.56
C ARG A 122 16.16 -0.91 0.83
N ALA A 123 15.79 -1.93 1.62
CA ALA A 123 16.45 -2.22 2.89
C ALA A 123 17.92 -2.65 2.74
N HIS A 124 18.36 -3.06 1.53
CA HIS A 124 19.76 -3.34 1.26
C HIS A 124 20.58 -2.03 1.19
N PRO A 125 21.72 -1.90 1.91
CA PRO A 125 22.49 -0.66 1.97
C PRO A 125 23.03 -0.18 0.63
N ASP A 126 23.25 -1.09 -0.32
CA ASP A 126 23.73 -0.79 -1.66
C ASP A 126 22.63 -0.49 -2.68
N VAL A 127 21.38 -0.38 -2.25
CA VAL A 127 20.24 -0.01 -3.10
C VAL A 127 19.85 1.44 -2.84
N VAL A 128 19.93 2.26 -3.87
CA VAL A 128 19.51 3.66 -3.84
C VAL A 128 18.02 3.78 -4.07
N ASP A 129 17.49 3.01 -5.03
CA ASP A 129 16.07 3.00 -5.36
C ASP A 129 15.64 1.67 -6.00
N ALA A 130 14.35 1.37 -5.92
CA ALA A 130 13.76 0.19 -6.52
C ALA A 130 12.35 0.50 -7.03
N LEU A 131 12.04 0.02 -8.22
CA LEU A 131 10.70 0.01 -8.81
C LEU A 131 10.26 -1.44 -9.00
N VAL A 132 9.09 -1.79 -8.47
CA VAL A 132 8.53 -3.14 -8.55
C VAL A 132 7.29 -3.13 -9.44
N LEU A 133 7.18 -4.13 -10.31
CA LEU A 133 6.06 -4.30 -11.23
C LEU A 133 5.75 -5.78 -11.47
N GLY A 134 4.51 -6.04 -11.88
CA GLY A 134 4.10 -7.34 -12.38
C GLY A 134 4.45 -7.50 -13.85
N VAL A 135 5.13 -8.58 -14.19
CA VAL A 135 5.34 -8.95 -15.59
C VAL A 135 4.53 -10.20 -15.91
N PRO A 136 4.03 -10.35 -17.15
CA PRO A 136 3.27 -11.54 -17.54
C PRO A 136 4.07 -12.83 -17.28
N ASP A 137 3.38 -13.85 -16.77
CA ASP A 137 3.95 -15.18 -16.50
C ASP A 137 2.92 -16.25 -16.85
N GLU A 138 3.33 -17.29 -17.57
CA GLU A 138 2.42 -18.35 -18.04
C GLU A 138 1.85 -19.20 -16.92
N GLN A 139 2.61 -19.40 -15.84
CA GLN A 139 2.22 -20.25 -14.71
C GLN A 139 1.42 -19.48 -13.66
N TRP A 140 1.80 -18.25 -13.38
CA TRP A 140 1.27 -17.47 -12.24
C TRP A 140 0.38 -16.31 -12.69
N GLY A 141 0.17 -16.11 -14.01
CA GLY A 141 -0.50 -14.93 -14.56
C GLY A 141 0.41 -13.72 -14.57
N GLN A 142 0.95 -13.36 -13.41
CA GLN A 142 1.99 -12.36 -13.24
C GLN A 142 3.06 -12.88 -12.27
N ARG A 143 4.31 -12.46 -12.49
CA ARG A 143 5.39 -12.59 -11.51
C ARG A 143 5.91 -11.23 -11.12
N VAL A 144 6.49 -11.15 -9.93
CA VAL A 144 7.13 -9.94 -9.42
C VAL A 144 8.44 -9.72 -10.13
N ALA A 145 8.68 -8.50 -10.59
CA ALA A 145 9.97 -8.07 -11.15
C ALA A 145 10.38 -6.75 -10.49
N ALA A 146 11.68 -6.54 -10.32
CA ALA A 146 12.22 -5.31 -9.77
C ALA A 146 13.28 -4.70 -10.67
N ILE A 147 13.22 -3.39 -10.86
CA ILE A 147 14.28 -2.56 -11.43
C ILE A 147 14.98 -1.90 -10.26
N VAL A 148 16.29 -2.08 -10.14
CA VAL A 148 17.06 -1.61 -8.97
C VAL A 148 18.14 -0.65 -9.40
N VAL A 149 18.20 0.49 -8.73
CA VAL A 149 19.29 1.45 -8.82
C VAL A 149 20.29 1.15 -7.72
N ARG A 150 21.49 0.73 -8.06
CA ARG A 150 22.56 0.42 -7.10
C ARG A 150 23.35 1.65 -6.72
N ALA A 151 23.91 1.66 -5.52
CA ALA A 151 24.87 2.67 -5.10
C ALA A 151 26.10 2.70 -6.03
N PRO A 152 26.72 3.87 -6.28
CA PRO A 152 27.91 3.97 -7.09
C PRO A 152 29.03 3.04 -6.57
N GLY A 153 29.59 2.22 -7.46
CA GLY A 153 30.65 1.26 -7.12
C GLY A 153 30.16 -0.04 -6.47
N SER A 154 28.86 -0.21 -6.25
CA SER A 154 28.33 -1.47 -5.70
C SER A 154 28.28 -2.57 -6.76
N GLU A 155 28.70 -3.78 -6.35
CA GLU A 155 28.62 -5.01 -7.15
C GLU A 155 27.50 -5.94 -6.62
N VAL A 156 26.57 -5.43 -5.79
CA VAL A 156 25.48 -6.24 -5.22
C VAL A 156 24.75 -7.05 -6.32
N GLY A 157 24.63 -8.34 -6.07
CA GLY A 157 23.98 -9.28 -7.00
C GLY A 157 22.57 -9.66 -6.59
N LEU A 158 21.86 -10.35 -7.50
CA LEU A 158 20.48 -10.80 -7.26
C LEU A 158 20.34 -11.66 -5.99
N ALA A 159 21.32 -12.52 -5.70
CA ALA A 159 21.28 -13.39 -4.52
C ALA A 159 21.27 -12.62 -3.21
N ASP A 160 22.03 -11.52 -3.13
CA ASP A 160 22.12 -10.69 -1.93
C ASP A 160 20.84 -9.86 -1.74
N LEU A 161 20.33 -9.29 -2.83
CA LEU A 161 19.04 -8.57 -2.83
C LEU A 161 17.92 -9.47 -2.36
N ASN A 162 17.82 -10.67 -2.92
CA ASN A 162 16.78 -11.64 -2.55
C ASN A 162 16.92 -12.10 -1.07
N ARG A 163 18.14 -12.25 -0.57
CA ARG A 163 18.38 -12.58 0.85
C ARG A 163 17.87 -11.47 1.75
N THR A 164 18.14 -10.22 1.42
CA THR A 164 17.68 -9.06 2.18
C THR A 164 16.14 -8.94 2.11
N ALA A 165 15.56 -9.02 0.92
CA ALA A 165 14.12 -8.90 0.74
C ALA A 165 13.32 -10.00 1.45
N ARG A 166 13.86 -11.23 1.56
CA ARG A 166 13.20 -12.36 2.26
C ARG A 166 13.10 -12.20 3.77
N GLN A 167 13.79 -11.25 4.38
CA GLN A 167 13.73 -11.03 5.83
C GLN A 167 12.40 -10.40 6.25
N PRO A 168 11.95 -9.28 5.62
CA PRO A 168 10.70 -8.63 5.99
C PRO A 168 9.45 -9.16 5.27
N ILE A 169 9.58 -9.83 4.10
CA ILE A 169 8.44 -10.28 3.30
C ILE A 169 8.48 -11.78 2.99
N ALA A 170 7.30 -12.34 2.70
CA ALA A 170 7.18 -13.75 2.33
C ALA A 170 7.92 -14.07 1.01
N GLY A 171 8.48 -15.28 0.91
CA GLY A 171 9.34 -15.67 -0.20
C GLY A 171 8.70 -15.59 -1.59
N TYR A 172 7.38 -15.79 -1.68
CA TYR A 172 6.64 -15.70 -2.96
C TYR A 172 6.47 -14.26 -3.47
N LYS A 173 6.72 -13.25 -2.60
CA LYS A 173 6.68 -11.84 -2.96
C LYS A 173 8.01 -11.32 -3.51
N VAL A 174 9.08 -12.08 -3.34
CA VAL A 174 10.44 -11.66 -3.75
C VAL A 174 10.58 -11.74 -5.26
N PRO A 175 11.13 -10.69 -5.92
CA PRO A 175 11.32 -10.63 -7.37
C PRO A 175 12.17 -11.74 -7.95
#